data_e71e79281c2660abe4a026621f3cfe16
#
_entry.id   e71e79281c2660abe4a026621f3cfe16
#
_cell.length_a   1.000
_cell.length_b   1.000
_cell.length_c   1.000
_cell.angle_alpha   90.00
_cell.angle_beta   90.00
_cell.angle_gamma   90.00
#
_symmetry.space_group_name_H-M   'P 1'
#
loop_
_entity.id
_entity.type
_entity.pdbx_description
1 polymer ?
#
loop_
_entity_poly.entity_id
_entity_poly.type
_entity_poly.pdbx_seq_one_letter_code
_entity_poly.pdbx_strand_id
1 'polypeptide(L)'
;AFFLSVLLAFGTSEQANAQTDTLGVTPSEMTQEDINLVMSVFDGQQPSDIISRADAFISTGKTPEERARLAYYIYRYYRESKIMGYDEIAVYVADAYFIKGGYTLPDTDAVMEMKLFAQTNRLSLIGMRAPGLTLEDPAGNKVELANGNQDYTVLYFYDDECASCIRTTPALMQYLIRNTEGLNFTVYMIYTQDDRERWMNYLQKAVHPFKVPDNVNIVHLWDPEMTSDFVTKYGVISTPKMFLLNRQGIIVGRDLTPAALSQVVDVQESILTPTEMIFERIFTPIANTADTTLVTKEIDTFFEDSKDNPEFFHELFYTLYQYLKTSASYTLQQGAAYLANKYIAGMPELWETVTFTTTGETKGSVIRADFSSPEDFIDQTALAVLMFYRNPLDRPVADLELRTPKNKKFRIYDVKSRYTVLYFYNTDCALCRGVTKDLAEMYAEYGRDEMEIVAIYTGRDNK
;
A
#
# COMPACT_ATOMS: atom_id res chain seq x y z
N ALA A 1 -42.19 2.95 2.59
CA ALA A 1 -42.78 1.83 1.83
C ALA A 1 -42.08 1.63 0.48
N PHE A 2 -41.70 2.71 -0.22
CA PHE A 2 -40.97 2.69 -1.50
C PHE A 2 -39.60 1.99 -1.40
N PHE A 3 -38.84 2.29 -0.36
CA PHE A 3 -37.50 1.73 -0.12
C PHE A 3 -37.48 0.21 0.08
N LEU A 4 -38.47 -0.34 0.77
CA LEU A 4 -38.46 -1.76 1.09
C LEU A 4 -38.80 -2.65 -0.12
N SER A 5 -39.58 -2.13 -1.07
CA SER A 5 -40.02 -2.86 -2.25
C SER A 5 -38.93 -2.98 -3.33
N VAL A 6 -38.04 -1.97 -3.46
CA VAL A 6 -36.87 -2.01 -4.36
C VAL A 6 -35.85 -3.02 -3.85
N LEU A 7 -35.59 -3.05 -2.54
CA LEU A 7 -34.65 -4.00 -1.91
C LEU A 7 -35.11 -5.47 -2.03
N LEU A 8 -36.41 -5.74 -2.04
CA LEU A 8 -36.94 -7.10 -2.17
C LEU A 8 -36.95 -7.63 -3.63
N ALA A 9 -36.92 -6.74 -4.62
CA ALA A 9 -36.91 -7.13 -6.04
C ALA A 9 -35.54 -7.70 -6.51
N PHE A 10 -34.47 -7.47 -5.77
CA PHE A 10 -33.09 -7.89 -6.15
C PHE A 10 -32.55 -9.06 -5.32
N GLY A 11 -33.38 -9.73 -4.56
CA GLY A 11 -32.98 -10.69 -3.52
C GLY A 11 -32.81 -12.15 -3.94
N THR A 12 -33.16 -12.62 -5.14
CA THR A 12 -32.81 -13.95 -5.71
C THR A 12 -33.27 -14.04 -7.16
N SER A 13 -32.54 -14.76 -8.00
CA SER A 13 -32.75 -14.85 -9.45
C SER A 13 -33.99 -15.55 -9.93
N GLU A 14 -34.80 -16.15 -9.05
CA GLU A 14 -36.04 -16.89 -9.43
C GLU A 14 -37.37 -16.14 -9.18
N GLN A 15 -37.36 -14.98 -8.51
CA GLN A 15 -38.56 -14.22 -8.19
C GLN A 15 -38.71 -12.87 -8.92
N ALA A 16 -37.79 -12.52 -9.83
CA ALA A 16 -37.75 -11.21 -10.48
C ALA A 16 -38.93 -10.88 -11.39
N ASN A 17 -39.73 -11.89 -11.83
CA ASN A 17 -40.79 -11.68 -12.80
C ASN A 17 -42.21 -11.39 -12.21
N ALA A 18 -42.37 -11.43 -10.88
CA ALA A 18 -43.71 -11.33 -10.28
C ALA A 18 -43.99 -10.05 -9.50
N GLN A 19 -43.01 -9.15 -9.27
CA GLN A 19 -43.18 -8.04 -8.34
C GLN A 19 -42.93 -6.61 -8.88
N THR A 20 -42.75 -6.45 -10.19
CA THR A 20 -42.59 -5.12 -10.81
C THR A 20 -43.90 -4.27 -10.82
N ASP A 21 -45.04 -4.87 -10.58
CA ASP A 21 -46.35 -4.16 -10.63
C ASP A 21 -46.70 -3.37 -9.37
N THR A 22 -45.88 -3.41 -8.31
CA THR A 22 -46.23 -2.76 -7.02
C THR A 22 -45.62 -1.37 -6.77
N LEU A 23 -44.75 -0.88 -7.65
CA LEU A 23 -44.07 0.38 -7.42
C LEU A 23 -44.79 1.63 -7.96
N GLY A 24 -45.82 1.46 -8.80
CA GLY A 24 -46.58 2.60 -9.34
C GLY A 24 -45.86 3.57 -10.25
N VAL A 25 -44.54 3.40 -10.43
CA VAL A 25 -43.69 4.21 -11.34
C VAL A 25 -43.12 3.25 -12.36
N THR A 26 -43.41 3.47 -13.64
CA THR A 26 -42.84 2.65 -14.72
C THR A 26 -41.39 3.15 -15.05
N PRO A 27 -40.50 2.27 -15.53
CA PRO A 27 -39.17 2.67 -15.97
C PRO A 27 -39.15 3.83 -16.96
N SER A 28 -40.26 3.99 -17.73
CA SER A 28 -40.44 5.12 -18.67
C SER A 28 -40.64 6.47 -18.00
N GLU A 29 -41.02 6.52 -16.74
CA GLU A 29 -41.34 7.72 -15.98
C GLU A 29 -40.20 8.12 -15.02
N MET A 30 -39.22 7.25 -14.79
CA MET A 30 -38.09 7.54 -13.89
C MET A 30 -37.23 8.70 -14.40
N THR A 31 -36.95 9.61 -13.49
CA THR A 31 -36.03 10.75 -13.67
C THR A 31 -34.60 10.35 -13.29
N GLN A 32 -33.62 11.23 -13.58
CA GLN A 32 -32.24 11.05 -13.10
C GLN A 32 -32.18 11.01 -11.56
N GLU A 33 -33.00 11.79 -10.87
CA GLU A 33 -33.05 11.82 -9.40
C GLU A 33 -33.55 10.52 -8.81
N ASP A 34 -34.55 9.89 -9.42
CA ASP A 34 -35.05 8.58 -9.02
C ASP A 34 -33.95 7.50 -9.17
N ILE A 35 -33.21 7.54 -10.30
CA ILE A 35 -32.09 6.64 -10.54
C ILE A 35 -30.96 6.88 -9.54
N ASN A 36 -30.60 8.14 -9.26
CA ASN A 36 -29.59 8.47 -8.26
C ASN A 36 -29.97 7.89 -6.89
N LEU A 37 -31.22 8.00 -6.50
CA LEU A 37 -31.70 7.43 -5.23
C LEU A 37 -31.60 5.89 -5.21
N VAL A 38 -31.96 5.23 -6.31
CA VAL A 38 -31.85 3.77 -6.43
C VAL A 38 -30.38 3.33 -6.39
N MET A 39 -29.49 3.99 -7.13
CA MET A 39 -28.08 3.59 -7.21
C MET A 39 -27.33 3.88 -5.91
N SER A 40 -27.70 4.94 -5.18
CA SER A 40 -27.06 5.27 -3.88
C SER A 40 -27.22 4.17 -2.82
N VAL A 41 -28.22 3.30 -2.95
CA VAL A 41 -28.38 2.15 -2.05
C VAL A 41 -27.24 1.13 -2.18
N PHE A 42 -26.55 1.14 -3.31
CA PHE A 42 -25.45 0.23 -3.61
C PHE A 42 -24.07 0.85 -3.34
N ASP A 43 -24.02 2.11 -2.91
CA ASP A 43 -22.77 2.77 -2.56
C ASP A 43 -22.06 2.01 -1.42
N GLY A 44 -20.74 1.80 -1.60
CA GLY A 44 -19.91 1.00 -0.69
C GLY A 44 -19.84 -0.49 -1.06
N GLN A 45 -20.61 -0.97 -2.05
CA GLN A 45 -20.47 -2.34 -2.57
C GLN A 45 -19.36 -2.43 -3.62
N GLN A 46 -18.93 -3.66 -3.93
CA GLN A 46 -17.93 -3.90 -4.97
C GLN A 46 -18.47 -3.54 -6.37
N PRO A 47 -17.66 -2.95 -7.25
CA PRO A 47 -18.09 -2.59 -8.61
C PRO A 47 -18.74 -3.74 -9.39
N SER A 48 -18.21 -4.96 -9.28
CA SER A 48 -18.77 -6.14 -9.94
C SER A 48 -20.21 -6.45 -9.52
N ASP A 49 -20.53 -6.28 -8.24
CA ASP A 49 -21.88 -6.50 -7.71
C ASP A 49 -22.84 -5.41 -8.20
N ILE A 50 -22.35 -4.17 -8.22
CA ILE A 50 -23.11 -3.03 -8.72
C ILE A 50 -23.37 -3.17 -10.23
N ILE A 51 -22.40 -3.60 -11.02
CA ILE A 51 -22.54 -3.87 -12.46
C ILE A 51 -23.66 -4.90 -12.70
N SER A 52 -23.64 -6.00 -11.96
CA SER A 52 -24.69 -7.04 -12.09
C SER A 52 -26.09 -6.49 -11.80
N ARG A 53 -26.21 -5.59 -10.81
CA ARG A 53 -27.49 -4.93 -10.47
C ARG A 53 -27.90 -3.89 -11.50
N ALA A 54 -26.94 -3.15 -12.03
CA ALA A 54 -27.16 -2.18 -13.10
C ALA A 54 -27.69 -2.87 -14.36
N ASP A 55 -27.12 -4.01 -14.75
CA ASP A 55 -27.58 -4.81 -15.88
C ASP A 55 -29.02 -5.30 -15.66
N ALA A 56 -29.31 -5.85 -14.47
CA ALA A 56 -30.67 -6.26 -14.12
C ALA A 56 -31.67 -5.10 -14.19
N PHE A 57 -31.25 -3.93 -13.66
CA PHE A 57 -32.11 -2.75 -13.66
C PHE A 57 -32.35 -2.19 -15.08
N ILE A 58 -31.33 -2.09 -15.91
CA ILE A 58 -31.44 -1.65 -17.31
C ILE A 58 -32.37 -2.60 -18.09
N SER A 59 -32.29 -3.89 -17.82
CA SER A 59 -33.16 -4.92 -18.48
C SER A 59 -34.64 -4.74 -18.22
N THR A 60 -35.05 -4.02 -17.18
CA THR A 60 -36.46 -3.73 -16.86
C THR A 60 -37.13 -2.79 -17.87
N GLY A 61 -36.32 -2.02 -18.63
CA GLY A 61 -36.81 -1.14 -19.70
C GLY A 61 -37.49 -1.98 -20.80
N LYS A 62 -38.72 -1.61 -21.17
CA LYS A 62 -39.55 -2.36 -22.12
C LYS A 62 -39.12 -2.14 -23.56
N THR A 63 -38.58 -0.95 -23.87
CA THR A 63 -38.11 -0.61 -25.21
C THR A 63 -36.60 -0.35 -25.24
N PRO A 64 -35.93 -0.43 -26.40
CA PRO A 64 -34.53 -0.07 -26.51
C PRO A 64 -34.22 1.37 -26.03
N GLU A 65 -35.14 2.30 -26.28
CA GLU A 65 -35.01 3.72 -25.88
C GLU A 65 -35.08 3.87 -24.36
N GLU A 66 -35.98 3.12 -23.69
CA GLU A 66 -36.07 3.09 -22.23
C GLU A 66 -34.76 2.53 -21.64
N ARG A 67 -34.27 1.42 -22.17
CA ARG A 67 -33.00 0.82 -21.72
C ARG A 67 -31.81 1.74 -21.94
N ALA A 68 -31.73 2.42 -23.07
CA ALA A 68 -30.69 3.40 -23.35
C ALA A 68 -30.72 4.54 -22.33
N ARG A 69 -31.90 5.05 -21.99
CA ARG A 69 -32.05 6.13 -21.00
C ARG A 69 -31.66 5.68 -19.61
N LEU A 70 -32.11 4.49 -19.16
CA LEU A 70 -31.72 3.92 -17.86
C LEU A 70 -30.20 3.74 -17.78
N ALA A 71 -29.58 3.17 -18.82
CA ALA A 71 -28.13 3.00 -18.90
C ALA A 71 -27.40 4.36 -18.83
N TYR A 72 -27.90 5.37 -19.51
CA TYR A 72 -27.31 6.72 -19.47
C TYR A 72 -27.40 7.35 -18.08
N TYR A 73 -28.53 7.23 -17.39
CA TYR A 73 -28.69 7.76 -16.04
C TYR A 73 -27.79 7.06 -15.02
N ILE A 74 -27.62 5.73 -15.14
CA ILE A 74 -26.67 4.96 -14.32
C ILE A 74 -25.22 5.40 -14.63
N TYR A 75 -24.87 5.51 -15.92
CA TYR A 75 -23.57 6.02 -16.33
C TYR A 75 -23.27 7.37 -15.67
N ARG A 76 -24.20 8.33 -15.75
CA ARG A 76 -24.03 9.66 -15.15
C ARG A 76 -23.79 9.59 -13.65
N TYR A 77 -24.58 8.79 -12.95
CA TYR A 77 -24.44 8.61 -11.50
C TYR A 77 -23.01 8.18 -11.14
N TYR A 78 -22.51 7.13 -11.76
CA TYR A 78 -21.18 6.60 -11.46
C TYR A 78 -20.04 7.44 -12.06
N ARG A 79 -20.27 8.13 -13.16
CA ARG A 79 -19.33 9.11 -13.74
C ARG A 79 -19.07 10.30 -12.81
N GLU A 80 -20.08 10.72 -12.07
CA GLU A 80 -20.04 11.84 -11.13
C GLU A 80 -19.70 11.40 -9.68
N SER A 81 -19.64 10.10 -9.42
CA SER A 81 -19.34 9.53 -8.10
C SER A 81 -17.97 9.99 -7.59
N LYS A 82 -17.90 10.20 -6.27
CA LYS A 82 -16.65 10.50 -5.56
C LYS A 82 -16.03 9.27 -4.90
N ILE A 83 -16.67 8.12 -5.02
CA ILE A 83 -16.16 6.86 -4.52
C ILE A 83 -15.12 6.34 -5.51
N MET A 84 -13.89 6.19 -5.03
CA MET A 84 -12.77 5.75 -5.84
C MET A 84 -13.04 4.34 -6.41
N GLY A 85 -12.80 4.16 -7.71
CA GLY A 85 -13.04 2.90 -8.42
C GLY A 85 -14.42 2.77 -9.05
N TYR A 86 -15.39 3.65 -8.75
CA TYR A 86 -16.74 3.59 -9.34
C TYR A 86 -16.81 4.05 -10.80
N ASP A 87 -15.77 4.69 -11.27
CA ASP A 87 -15.57 4.96 -12.69
C ASP A 87 -15.47 3.70 -13.56
N GLU A 88 -15.10 2.55 -12.99
CA GLU A 88 -15.19 1.23 -13.64
C GLU A 88 -16.61 0.92 -14.09
N ILE A 89 -17.61 1.23 -13.24
CA ILE A 89 -19.02 1.01 -13.55
C ILE A 89 -19.46 1.90 -14.71
N ALA A 90 -19.05 3.18 -14.68
CA ALA A 90 -19.34 4.11 -15.77
C ALA A 90 -18.71 3.66 -17.10
N VAL A 91 -17.45 3.21 -17.06
CA VAL A 91 -16.76 2.64 -18.22
C VAL A 91 -17.47 1.41 -18.73
N TYR A 92 -17.87 0.50 -17.84
CA TYR A 92 -18.60 -0.72 -18.20
C TYR A 92 -19.93 -0.39 -18.92
N VAL A 93 -20.75 0.49 -18.35
CA VAL A 93 -22.03 0.87 -18.92
C VAL A 93 -21.86 1.52 -20.29
N ALA A 94 -20.89 2.41 -20.45
CA ALA A 94 -20.58 3.02 -21.73
C ALA A 94 -20.12 1.98 -22.78
N ASP A 95 -19.24 1.07 -22.40
CA ASP A 95 -18.74 0.00 -23.28
C ASP A 95 -19.83 -1.02 -23.66
N ALA A 96 -20.55 -1.55 -22.66
CA ALA A 96 -21.50 -2.62 -22.87
C ALA A 96 -22.73 -2.16 -23.68
N TYR A 97 -23.25 -0.98 -23.38
CA TYR A 97 -24.51 -0.55 -23.94
C TYR A 97 -24.36 0.39 -25.15
N PHE A 98 -23.42 1.34 -25.11
CA PHE A 98 -23.32 2.37 -26.17
C PHE A 98 -22.23 2.10 -27.20
N ILE A 99 -21.14 1.44 -26.83
CA ILE A 99 -20.09 1.10 -27.80
C ILE A 99 -20.36 -0.25 -28.45
N LYS A 100 -20.52 -1.32 -27.65
CA LYS A 100 -20.77 -2.67 -28.16
C LYS A 100 -22.23 -2.94 -28.42
N GLY A 101 -23.12 -2.48 -27.53
CA GLY A 101 -24.57 -2.69 -27.62
C GLY A 101 -25.28 -1.79 -28.62
N GLY A 102 -24.61 -0.75 -29.12
CA GLY A 102 -25.15 0.15 -30.16
C GLY A 102 -26.33 1.02 -29.73
N TYR A 103 -26.56 1.17 -28.41
CA TYR A 103 -27.62 2.07 -27.92
C TYR A 103 -27.33 3.51 -28.33
N THR A 104 -28.40 4.25 -28.60
CA THR A 104 -28.35 5.65 -28.98
C THR A 104 -29.26 6.50 -28.12
N LEU A 105 -28.96 7.78 -28.01
CA LEU A 105 -29.81 8.80 -27.37
C LEU A 105 -30.11 9.92 -28.38
N PRO A 106 -31.20 10.67 -28.18
CA PRO A 106 -31.46 11.88 -28.97
C PRO A 106 -30.31 12.92 -28.86
N ASP A 107 -29.66 12.98 -27.68
CA ASP A 107 -28.47 13.79 -27.45
C ASP A 107 -27.23 13.01 -27.91
N THR A 108 -26.77 13.30 -29.11
CA THR A 108 -25.58 12.68 -29.71
C THR A 108 -24.30 13.12 -29.06
N ASP A 109 -24.24 14.31 -28.48
CA ASP A 109 -23.06 14.85 -27.81
C ASP A 109 -22.82 14.10 -26.48
N ALA A 110 -23.89 13.82 -25.73
CA ALA A 110 -23.82 12.97 -24.53
C ALA A 110 -23.30 11.57 -24.85
N VAL A 111 -23.73 10.96 -25.96
CA VAL A 111 -23.23 9.65 -26.40
C VAL A 111 -21.73 9.72 -26.77
N MET A 112 -21.32 10.81 -27.43
CA MET A 112 -19.92 11.02 -27.80
C MET A 112 -19.03 11.21 -26.59
N GLU A 113 -19.45 12.01 -25.62
CA GLU A 113 -18.74 12.21 -24.34
C GLU A 113 -18.58 10.88 -23.59
N MET A 114 -19.64 10.10 -23.50
CA MET A 114 -19.65 8.79 -22.84
C MET A 114 -18.64 7.83 -23.47
N LYS A 115 -18.62 7.76 -24.80
CA LYS A 115 -17.67 6.94 -25.56
C LYS A 115 -16.24 7.41 -25.36
N LEU A 116 -15.99 8.71 -25.39
CA LEU A 116 -14.68 9.28 -25.12
C LEU A 116 -14.21 8.96 -23.69
N PHE A 117 -15.09 9.14 -22.70
CA PHE A 117 -14.80 8.80 -21.33
C PHE A 117 -14.37 7.33 -21.20
N ALA A 118 -15.14 6.40 -21.74
CA ALA A 118 -14.79 4.99 -21.70
C ALA A 118 -13.47 4.69 -22.40
N GLN A 119 -13.22 5.28 -23.57
CA GLN A 119 -11.99 5.07 -24.35
C GLN A 119 -10.75 5.55 -23.61
N THR A 120 -10.82 6.66 -22.90
CA THR A 120 -9.66 7.26 -22.22
C THR A 120 -9.42 6.71 -20.83
N ASN A 121 -10.39 6.04 -20.20
CA ASN A 121 -10.26 5.55 -18.84
C ASN A 121 -10.12 4.02 -18.73
N ARG A 122 -10.59 3.25 -19.73
CA ARG A 122 -10.63 1.79 -19.68
C ARG A 122 -9.27 1.08 -19.45
N LEU A 123 -8.16 1.75 -19.76
CA LEU A 123 -6.83 1.17 -19.67
C LEU A 123 -6.16 1.41 -18.30
N SER A 124 -6.73 2.29 -17.47
CA SER A 124 -6.12 2.71 -16.21
C SER A 124 -7.08 2.65 -15.02
N LEU A 125 -7.97 1.67 -15.01
CA LEU A 125 -8.86 1.40 -13.87
C LEU A 125 -8.11 0.77 -12.69
N ILE A 126 -8.67 0.86 -11.49
CA ILE A 126 -8.13 0.22 -10.29
C ILE A 126 -8.08 -1.30 -10.52
N GLY A 127 -7.02 -1.94 -10.05
CA GLY A 127 -6.76 -3.37 -10.25
C GLY A 127 -6.07 -3.70 -11.58
N MET A 128 -5.96 -2.75 -12.50
CA MET A 128 -5.25 -2.97 -13.78
C MET A 128 -3.76 -2.67 -13.65
N ARG A 129 -2.96 -3.34 -14.48
CA ARG A 129 -1.55 -2.96 -14.66
C ARG A 129 -1.48 -1.60 -15.36
N ALA A 130 -0.68 -0.70 -14.82
CA ALA A 130 -0.47 0.63 -15.38
C ALA A 130 0.09 0.55 -16.81
N PRO A 131 -0.49 1.25 -17.79
CA PRO A 131 0.02 1.33 -19.15
C PRO A 131 1.42 1.94 -19.20
N GLY A 132 2.33 1.38 -20.01
CA GLY A 132 3.65 1.95 -20.22
C GLY A 132 3.60 3.30 -20.95
N LEU A 133 4.45 4.23 -20.52
CA LEU A 133 4.71 5.50 -21.20
C LEU A 133 6.21 5.66 -21.43
N THR A 134 6.58 6.22 -22.57
CA THR A 134 7.95 6.68 -22.85
C THR A 134 7.91 8.20 -22.90
N LEU A 135 8.65 8.85 -22.00
CA LEU A 135 8.67 10.31 -21.80
C LEU A 135 10.12 10.81 -21.84
N GLU A 136 10.33 12.10 -21.82
CA GLU A 136 11.67 12.70 -21.79
C GLU A 136 11.98 13.32 -20.42
N ASP A 137 13.22 13.12 -19.96
CA ASP A 137 13.74 13.82 -18.78
C ASP A 137 14.20 15.27 -19.14
N PRO A 138 14.59 16.10 -18.17
CA PRO A 138 15.08 17.44 -18.43
C PRO A 138 16.34 17.51 -19.31
N ALA A 139 17.09 16.43 -19.44
CA ALA A 139 18.27 16.34 -20.31
C ALA A 139 17.94 15.88 -21.73
N GLY A 140 16.68 15.48 -22.00
CA GLY A 140 16.21 14.98 -23.30
C GLY A 140 16.41 13.48 -23.47
N ASN A 141 16.73 12.74 -22.39
CA ASN A 141 16.81 11.29 -22.47
C ASN A 141 15.42 10.67 -22.40
N LYS A 142 15.17 9.64 -23.20
CA LYS A 142 13.93 8.88 -23.14
C LYS A 142 13.92 7.96 -21.92
N VAL A 143 12.87 8.05 -21.13
CA VAL A 143 12.63 7.30 -19.91
C VAL A 143 11.32 6.53 -20.08
N GLU A 144 11.39 5.21 -19.94
CA GLU A 144 10.20 4.38 -19.81
C GLU A 144 9.75 4.35 -18.35
N LEU A 145 8.45 4.46 -18.11
CA LEU A 145 7.91 4.29 -16.77
C LEU A 145 8.15 2.85 -16.34
N ALA A 146 9.16 2.67 -15.50
CA ALA A 146 9.50 1.35 -14.97
C ALA A 146 8.69 1.07 -13.70
N ASN A 147 8.06 -0.09 -13.65
CA ASN A 147 7.61 -0.68 -12.39
C ASN A 147 8.85 -1.27 -11.72
N GLY A 148 9.50 -0.48 -10.88
CA GLY A 148 10.76 -0.85 -10.24
C GLY A 148 10.56 -1.53 -8.88
N ASN A 149 11.66 -1.73 -8.18
CA ASN A 149 11.72 -2.37 -6.86
C ASN A 149 11.17 -1.54 -5.69
N GLN A 150 10.40 -0.49 -5.98
CA GLN A 150 9.79 0.37 -4.98
C GLN A 150 8.51 -0.25 -4.43
N ASP A 151 8.16 0.10 -3.19
CA ASP A 151 6.88 -0.31 -2.59
C ASP A 151 5.72 0.34 -3.31
N TYR A 152 5.90 1.63 -3.66
CA TYR A 152 4.90 2.41 -4.38
C TYR A 152 5.49 3.27 -5.48
N THR A 153 4.72 3.43 -6.57
CA THR A 153 4.99 4.40 -7.63
C THR A 153 3.84 5.38 -7.74
N VAL A 154 4.15 6.67 -7.65
CA VAL A 154 3.18 7.75 -7.89
C VAL A 154 3.37 8.29 -9.30
N LEU A 155 2.30 8.31 -10.10
CA LEU A 155 2.27 9.05 -11.36
C LEU A 155 1.49 10.34 -11.11
N TYR A 156 2.15 11.48 -11.26
CA TYR A 156 1.55 12.78 -11.04
C TYR A 156 1.64 13.65 -12.30
N PHE A 157 0.52 13.76 -13.00
CA PHE A 157 0.35 14.61 -14.19
C PHE A 157 -0.05 16.01 -13.74
N TYR A 158 0.70 17.02 -14.17
CA TYR A 158 0.52 18.39 -13.71
C TYR A 158 0.84 19.42 -14.79
N ASP A 159 0.39 20.64 -14.51
CA ASP A 159 0.56 21.83 -15.32
C ASP A 159 0.94 23.00 -14.39
N ASP A 160 1.82 23.87 -14.83
CA ASP A 160 2.32 25.02 -14.06
C ASP A 160 1.32 26.19 -13.95
N GLU A 161 0.33 26.28 -14.84
CA GLU A 161 -0.76 27.28 -14.79
C GLU A 161 -2.02 26.79 -14.10
N CYS A 162 -2.11 25.49 -13.86
CA CYS A 162 -3.24 24.88 -13.18
C CYS A 162 -3.30 25.29 -11.69
N ALA A 163 -4.30 26.06 -11.31
CA ALA A 163 -4.47 26.53 -9.93
C ALA A 163 -4.55 25.39 -8.89
N SER A 164 -5.09 24.24 -9.28
CA SER A 164 -5.12 23.04 -8.44
C SER A 164 -3.74 22.40 -8.32
N CYS A 165 -2.95 22.34 -9.41
CA CYS A 165 -1.60 21.80 -9.39
C CYS A 165 -0.66 22.62 -8.49
N ILE A 166 -0.79 23.96 -8.54
CA ILE A 166 -0.02 24.89 -7.69
C ILE A 166 -0.24 24.57 -6.19
N ARG A 167 -1.45 24.13 -5.80
CA ARG A 167 -1.75 23.71 -4.42
C ARG A 167 -1.36 22.26 -4.14
N THR A 168 -1.55 21.37 -5.12
CA THR A 168 -1.33 19.93 -4.95
C THR A 168 0.15 19.59 -4.87
N THR A 169 1.01 20.22 -5.68
CA THR A 169 2.46 19.92 -5.69
C THR A 169 3.12 20.12 -4.33
N PRO A 170 3.00 21.27 -3.63
CA PRO A 170 3.58 21.41 -2.29
C PRO A 170 3.00 20.43 -1.27
N ALA A 171 1.69 20.11 -1.36
CA ALA A 171 1.05 19.16 -0.46
C ALA A 171 1.56 17.72 -0.69
N LEU A 172 1.79 17.32 -1.95
CA LEU A 172 2.42 16.06 -2.31
C LEU A 172 3.85 15.98 -1.77
N MET A 173 4.65 17.05 -1.98
CA MET A 173 6.02 17.10 -1.47
C MET A 173 6.07 17.00 0.06
N GLN A 174 5.15 17.64 0.77
CA GLN A 174 5.05 17.52 2.23
C GLN A 174 4.66 16.12 2.68
N TYR A 175 3.75 15.46 1.96
CA TYR A 175 3.40 14.06 2.21
C TYR A 175 4.65 13.16 2.09
N LEU A 176 5.37 13.26 0.98
CA LEU A 176 6.58 12.48 0.70
C LEU A 176 7.69 12.67 1.75
N ILE A 177 7.79 13.87 2.34
CA ILE A 177 8.76 14.15 3.40
C ILE A 177 8.38 13.53 4.73
N ARG A 178 7.09 13.43 5.05
CA ARG A 178 6.62 13.11 6.40
C ARG A 178 6.06 11.70 6.57
N ASN A 179 5.57 11.09 5.51
CA ASN A 179 4.71 9.91 5.60
C ASN A 179 5.25 8.70 4.84
N THR A 180 6.53 8.71 4.42
CA THR A 180 7.13 7.60 3.66
C THR A 180 8.13 6.78 4.48
N GLU A 181 8.16 6.95 5.80
CA GLU A 181 9.09 6.21 6.67
C GLU A 181 8.89 4.70 6.52
N GLY A 182 9.97 3.99 6.20
CA GLY A 182 9.96 2.54 6.00
C GLY A 182 9.47 2.05 4.63
N LEU A 183 9.00 2.96 3.74
CA LEU A 183 8.50 2.62 2.41
C LEU A 183 9.30 3.34 1.33
N ASN A 184 9.63 2.63 0.25
CA ASN A 184 10.33 3.20 -0.89
C ASN A 184 9.35 3.69 -1.96
N PHE A 185 9.50 4.95 -2.38
CA PHE A 185 8.66 5.57 -3.38
C PHE A 185 9.46 5.98 -4.62
N THR A 186 8.89 5.75 -5.80
CA THR A 186 9.25 6.50 -7.01
C THR A 186 8.09 7.41 -7.41
N VAL A 187 8.37 8.67 -7.65
CA VAL A 187 7.39 9.68 -8.06
C VAL A 187 7.76 10.18 -9.44
N TYR A 188 6.98 9.82 -10.44
CA TYR A 188 7.07 10.37 -11.78
C TYR A 188 6.22 11.65 -11.83
N MET A 189 6.90 12.80 -11.82
CA MET A 189 6.27 14.11 -12.01
C MET A 189 6.21 14.44 -13.51
N ILE A 190 5.04 14.28 -14.12
CA ILE A 190 4.83 14.34 -15.56
C ILE A 190 4.19 15.68 -15.92
N TYR A 191 4.97 16.55 -16.56
CA TYR A 191 4.50 17.83 -17.06
C TYR A 191 3.73 17.64 -18.37
N THR A 192 2.53 18.24 -18.46
CA THR A 192 1.58 17.96 -19.56
C THR A 192 1.58 19.02 -20.65
N GLN A 193 2.41 20.06 -20.53
CA GLN A 193 2.53 21.12 -21.52
C GLN A 193 3.82 20.99 -22.35
N ASP A 194 3.96 21.76 -23.41
CA ASP A 194 5.07 21.73 -24.37
C ASP A 194 6.12 22.83 -24.13
N ASP A 195 5.96 23.67 -23.09
CA ASP A 195 6.89 24.77 -22.78
C ASP A 195 7.97 24.33 -21.76
N ARG A 196 9.16 24.01 -22.28
CA ARG A 196 10.31 23.58 -21.47
C ARG A 196 10.82 24.67 -20.53
N GLU A 197 10.82 25.94 -20.95
CA GLU A 197 11.34 27.03 -20.10
C GLU A 197 10.43 27.25 -18.89
N ARG A 198 9.14 27.27 -19.09
CA ARG A 198 8.13 27.34 -18.03
C ARG A 198 8.25 26.14 -17.09
N TRP A 199 8.38 24.93 -17.64
CA TRP A 199 8.56 23.72 -16.86
C TRP A 199 9.78 23.79 -15.94
N MET A 200 10.97 24.16 -16.47
CA MET A 200 12.19 24.29 -15.68
C MET A 200 12.07 25.37 -14.60
N ASN A 201 11.43 26.49 -14.88
CA ASN A 201 11.14 27.53 -13.90
C ASN A 201 10.22 27.04 -12.78
N TYR A 202 9.20 26.24 -13.12
CA TYR A 202 8.30 25.64 -12.15
C TYR A 202 9.05 24.67 -11.23
N LEU A 203 9.87 23.78 -11.77
CA LEU A 203 10.68 22.84 -10.98
C LEU A 203 11.56 23.57 -9.97
N GLN A 204 12.23 24.64 -10.39
CA GLN A 204 13.08 25.45 -9.49
C GLN A 204 12.30 26.06 -8.33
N LYS A 205 11.08 26.57 -8.59
CA LYS A 205 10.30 27.34 -7.62
C LYS A 205 9.42 26.47 -6.73
N ALA A 206 8.84 25.43 -7.30
CA ALA A 206 7.76 24.67 -6.66
C ALA A 206 8.19 23.27 -6.16
N VAL A 207 9.32 22.72 -6.65
CA VAL A 207 9.76 21.36 -6.33
C VAL A 207 11.12 21.33 -5.67
N HIS A 208 12.15 21.90 -6.29
CA HIS A 208 13.53 21.86 -5.78
C HIS A 208 13.74 22.40 -4.36
N PRO A 209 12.91 23.33 -3.82
CA PRO A 209 13.04 23.75 -2.43
C PRO A 209 12.73 22.64 -1.41
N PHE A 210 12.04 21.58 -1.81
CA PHE A 210 11.73 20.45 -0.95
C PHE A 210 12.85 19.43 -0.96
N LYS A 211 13.30 19.01 0.22
CA LYS A 211 14.27 17.93 0.40
C LYS A 211 13.51 16.68 0.82
N VAL A 212 13.36 15.74 -0.08
CA VAL A 212 12.76 14.44 0.20
C VAL A 212 13.82 13.51 0.84
N PRO A 213 13.41 12.51 1.64
CA PRO A 213 14.30 11.51 2.19
C PRO A 213 14.84 10.55 1.11
N ASP A 214 15.91 9.83 1.42
CA ASP A 214 16.63 8.97 0.46
C ASP A 214 15.79 7.80 -0.10
N ASN A 215 14.73 7.39 0.62
CA ASN A 215 13.77 6.38 0.18
C ASN A 215 12.73 6.92 -0.81
N VAL A 216 12.80 8.18 -1.21
CA VAL A 216 11.92 8.81 -2.20
C VAL A 216 12.72 9.26 -3.41
N ASN A 217 12.50 8.63 -4.54
CA ASN A 217 13.08 8.99 -5.83
C ASN A 217 12.10 9.81 -6.66
N ILE A 218 12.43 11.07 -6.99
CA ILE A 218 11.61 11.93 -7.86
C ILE A 218 12.22 12.00 -9.24
N VAL A 219 11.45 11.64 -10.25
CA VAL A 219 11.82 11.67 -11.66
C VAL A 219 10.92 12.68 -12.38
N HIS A 220 11.53 13.72 -12.97
CA HIS A 220 10.82 14.75 -13.71
C HIS A 220 10.78 14.37 -15.18
N LEU A 221 9.56 14.37 -15.76
CA LEU A 221 9.32 13.93 -17.11
C LEU A 221 8.34 14.87 -17.84
N TRP A 222 8.39 14.87 -19.16
CA TRP A 222 7.44 15.56 -20.02
C TRP A 222 7.29 14.84 -21.38
N ASP A 223 6.31 15.26 -22.15
CA ASP A 223 6.04 14.72 -23.50
C ASP A 223 5.96 15.86 -24.50
N PRO A 224 7.10 16.40 -24.96
CA PRO A 224 7.14 17.59 -25.81
C PRO A 224 6.44 17.40 -27.16
N GLU A 225 6.39 16.18 -27.66
CA GLU A 225 5.81 15.85 -28.96
C GLU A 225 4.39 15.27 -28.84
N MET A 226 3.86 15.13 -27.62
CA MET A 226 2.54 14.52 -27.33
C MET A 226 2.38 13.11 -27.93
N THR A 227 3.45 12.32 -27.92
CA THR A 227 3.52 10.99 -28.56
C THR A 227 3.37 9.82 -27.60
N SER A 228 3.41 10.06 -26.28
CA SER A 228 3.31 9.01 -25.26
C SER A 228 1.92 8.45 -25.07
N ASP A 229 0.89 9.16 -25.57
CA ASP A 229 -0.51 8.75 -25.48
C ASP A 229 -1.09 8.75 -24.05
N PHE A 230 -0.52 9.55 -23.14
CA PHE A 230 -0.98 9.60 -21.75
C PHE A 230 -2.46 10.03 -21.62
N VAL A 231 -2.98 10.80 -22.57
CA VAL A 231 -4.40 11.19 -22.61
C VAL A 231 -5.29 9.95 -22.76
N THR A 232 -5.00 9.10 -23.75
CA THR A 232 -5.77 7.88 -23.99
C THR A 232 -5.52 6.80 -22.95
N LYS A 233 -4.27 6.66 -22.50
CA LYS A 233 -3.88 5.58 -21.58
C LYS A 233 -4.31 5.83 -20.14
N TYR A 234 -4.29 7.08 -19.68
CA TYR A 234 -4.56 7.47 -18.30
C TYR A 234 -5.75 8.42 -18.12
N GLY A 235 -6.41 8.79 -19.20
CA GLY A 235 -7.52 9.74 -19.15
C GLY A 235 -7.12 11.13 -18.66
N VAL A 236 -5.90 11.58 -18.96
CA VAL A 236 -5.40 12.88 -18.53
C VAL A 236 -5.97 13.98 -19.45
N ILE A 237 -7.24 14.30 -19.26
CA ILE A 237 -7.94 15.37 -19.98
C ILE A 237 -7.81 16.70 -19.21
N SER A 238 -7.61 16.61 -17.90
CA SER A 238 -7.40 17.75 -17.01
C SER A 238 -6.35 17.41 -15.95
N THR A 239 -5.73 18.45 -15.40
CA THR A 239 -4.71 18.37 -14.35
C THR A 239 -5.19 19.04 -13.05
N PRO A 240 -4.71 18.63 -11.88
CA PRO A 240 -3.80 17.51 -11.66
C PRO A 240 -4.52 16.17 -11.81
N LYS A 241 -3.78 15.14 -12.23
CA LYS A 241 -4.24 13.74 -12.16
C LYS A 241 -3.16 12.88 -11.50
N MET A 242 -3.54 12.10 -10.50
CA MET A 242 -2.58 11.32 -9.71
C MET A 242 -3.02 9.87 -9.58
N PHE A 243 -2.07 8.96 -9.81
CA PHE A 243 -2.25 7.51 -9.64
C PHE A 243 -1.25 7.00 -8.62
N LEU A 244 -1.65 5.95 -7.90
CA LEU A 244 -0.77 5.16 -7.05
C LEU A 244 -0.70 3.74 -7.61
N LEU A 245 0.52 3.25 -7.81
CA LEU A 245 0.79 1.88 -8.21
C LEU A 245 1.46 1.15 -7.07
N ASN A 246 1.12 -0.11 -6.87
CA ASN A 246 1.82 -0.97 -5.95
C ASN A 246 3.11 -1.53 -6.57
N ARG A 247 3.86 -2.33 -5.83
CA ARG A 247 5.12 -2.95 -6.26
C ARG A 247 4.99 -3.77 -7.56
N GLN A 248 3.83 -4.36 -7.83
CA GLN A 248 3.55 -5.12 -9.05
C GLN A 248 3.18 -4.23 -10.24
N GLY A 249 3.10 -2.92 -10.05
CA GLY A 249 2.67 -1.97 -11.07
C GLY A 249 1.17 -1.99 -11.32
N ILE A 250 0.40 -2.49 -10.37
CA ILE A 250 -1.07 -2.45 -10.40
C ILE A 250 -1.55 -1.11 -9.85
N ILE A 251 -2.49 -0.50 -10.51
CA ILE A 251 -3.13 0.74 -10.05
C ILE A 251 -4.00 0.42 -8.83
N VAL A 252 -3.60 0.94 -7.66
CA VAL A 252 -4.33 0.79 -6.40
C VAL A 252 -5.04 2.08 -5.98
N GLY A 253 -4.75 3.17 -6.66
CA GLY A 253 -5.42 4.44 -6.47
C GLY A 253 -5.38 5.31 -7.72
N ARG A 254 -6.46 6.05 -8.00
CA ARG A 254 -6.53 6.99 -9.11
C ARG A 254 -7.33 8.24 -8.75
N ASP A 255 -7.09 9.33 -9.49
CA ASP A 255 -7.67 10.65 -9.25
C ASP A 255 -7.45 11.12 -7.79
N LEU A 256 -6.25 10.82 -7.25
CA LEU A 256 -5.91 11.03 -5.86
C LEU A 256 -5.57 12.50 -5.57
N THR A 257 -5.96 12.94 -4.38
CA THR A 257 -5.33 14.08 -3.71
C THR A 257 -4.20 13.57 -2.80
N PRO A 258 -3.26 14.42 -2.35
CA PRO A 258 -2.23 13.98 -1.40
C PRO A 258 -2.80 13.39 -0.08
N ALA A 259 -3.96 13.86 0.37
CA ALA A 259 -4.65 13.31 1.52
C ALA A 259 -5.25 11.92 1.22
N ALA A 260 -5.86 11.74 0.05
CA ALA A 260 -6.35 10.44 -0.38
C ALA A 260 -5.21 9.45 -0.65
N LEU A 261 -4.07 9.92 -1.17
CA LEU A 261 -2.85 9.11 -1.33
C LEU A 261 -2.42 8.49 0.00
N SER A 262 -2.36 9.28 1.07
CA SER A 262 -2.05 8.77 2.42
C SER A 262 -3.02 7.66 2.84
N GLN A 263 -4.31 7.91 2.70
CA GLN A 263 -5.33 6.94 3.10
C GLN A 263 -5.23 5.62 2.29
N VAL A 264 -4.96 5.71 0.98
CA VAL A 264 -4.81 4.51 0.15
C VAL A 264 -3.56 3.73 0.55
N VAL A 265 -2.44 4.38 0.81
CA VAL A 265 -1.22 3.72 1.31
C VAL A 265 -1.52 3.03 2.64
N ASP A 266 -2.14 3.73 3.60
CA ASP A 266 -2.49 3.16 4.91
C ASP A 266 -3.38 1.91 4.77
N VAL A 267 -4.36 1.95 3.85
CA VAL A 267 -5.22 0.80 3.55
C VAL A 267 -4.41 -0.34 2.91
N GLN A 268 -3.56 -0.05 1.92
CA GLN A 268 -2.73 -1.07 1.26
C GLN A 268 -1.78 -1.75 2.25
N GLU A 269 -1.15 -0.98 3.14
CA GLU A 269 -0.28 -1.52 4.20
C GLU A 269 -1.06 -2.31 5.28
N SER A 270 -2.36 -2.05 5.40
CA SER A 270 -3.23 -2.79 6.32
C SER A 270 -3.84 -4.07 5.72
N ILE A 271 -3.80 -4.23 4.38
CA ILE A 271 -4.31 -5.42 3.70
C ILE A 271 -3.30 -6.54 3.85
N LEU A 272 -3.64 -7.52 4.67
CA LEU A 272 -2.88 -8.76 4.78
C LEU A 272 -2.94 -9.55 3.46
N THR A 273 -1.80 -10.06 3.03
CA THR A 273 -1.76 -11.04 1.93
C THR A 273 -2.54 -12.31 2.33
N PRO A 274 -3.02 -13.12 1.39
CA PRO A 274 -3.63 -14.42 1.72
C PRO A 274 -2.76 -15.28 2.65
N THR A 275 -1.43 -15.24 2.46
CA THR A 275 -0.47 -15.94 3.30
C THR A 275 -0.44 -15.36 4.73
N GLU A 276 -0.40 -14.04 4.87
CA GLU A 276 -0.46 -13.37 6.17
C GLU A 276 -1.80 -13.58 6.88
N MET A 277 -2.92 -13.64 6.15
CA MET A 277 -4.23 -14.00 6.72
C MET A 277 -4.22 -15.43 7.31
N ILE A 278 -3.51 -16.37 6.67
CA ILE A 278 -3.31 -17.72 7.19
C ILE A 278 -2.46 -17.65 8.47
N PHE A 279 -1.38 -16.86 8.48
CA PHE A 279 -0.54 -16.68 9.67
C PHE A 279 -1.32 -16.06 10.82
N GLU A 280 -2.09 -15.01 10.59
CA GLU A 280 -2.96 -14.40 11.59
C GLU A 280 -3.90 -15.43 12.21
N ARG A 281 -4.55 -16.22 11.40
CA ARG A 281 -5.48 -17.26 11.87
C ARG A 281 -4.81 -18.32 12.75
N ILE A 282 -3.57 -18.69 12.45
CA ILE A 282 -2.85 -19.76 13.14
C ILE A 282 -2.12 -19.21 14.36
N PHE A 283 -1.41 -18.09 14.22
CA PHE A 283 -0.51 -17.59 15.26
C PHE A 283 -1.16 -16.62 16.25
N THR A 284 -2.24 -15.91 15.91
CA THR A 284 -2.91 -15.02 16.86
C THR A 284 -3.39 -15.73 18.14
N PRO A 285 -3.99 -16.94 18.09
CA PRO A 285 -4.36 -17.65 19.29
C PRO A 285 -3.17 -18.04 20.19
N ILE A 286 -1.98 -18.20 19.59
CA ILE A 286 -0.76 -18.62 20.27
C ILE A 286 0.03 -17.42 20.80
N ALA A 287 -0.15 -16.24 20.21
CA ALA A 287 0.62 -15.03 20.48
C ALA A 287 0.64 -14.65 21.98
N ASN A 288 -0.45 -14.88 22.69
CA ASN A 288 -0.61 -14.53 24.10
C ASN A 288 -0.25 -15.68 25.06
N THR A 289 0.21 -16.81 24.54
CA THR A 289 0.67 -17.94 25.38
C THR A 289 2.16 -17.78 25.71
N ALA A 290 2.57 -18.30 26.85
CA ALA A 290 4.00 -18.41 27.18
C ALA A 290 4.64 -19.70 26.59
N ASP A 291 3.85 -20.52 25.90
CA ASP A 291 4.29 -21.82 25.36
C ASP A 291 4.85 -21.66 23.94
N THR A 292 6.16 -21.54 23.85
CA THR A 292 6.87 -21.46 22.58
C THR A 292 6.84 -22.77 21.77
N THR A 293 6.47 -23.91 22.38
CA THR A 293 6.42 -25.20 21.67
C THR A 293 5.27 -25.25 20.67
N LEU A 294 4.19 -24.51 20.91
CA LEU A 294 3.08 -24.40 19.98
C LEU A 294 3.52 -23.67 18.69
N VAL A 295 4.25 -22.56 18.84
CA VAL A 295 4.75 -21.80 17.69
C VAL A 295 5.72 -22.62 16.85
N THR A 296 6.67 -23.31 17.49
CA THR A 296 7.66 -24.13 16.77
C THR A 296 7.01 -25.29 16.04
N LYS A 297 5.96 -25.89 16.60
CA LYS A 297 5.20 -26.95 15.95
C LYS A 297 4.46 -26.47 14.70
N GLU A 298 3.79 -25.31 14.78
CA GLU A 298 3.10 -24.74 13.61
C GLU A 298 4.11 -24.33 12.52
N ILE A 299 5.26 -23.75 12.88
CA ILE A 299 6.34 -23.45 11.93
C ILE A 299 6.76 -24.73 11.22
N ASP A 300 7.03 -25.80 11.93
CA ASP A 300 7.48 -27.07 11.35
C ASP A 300 6.44 -27.64 10.36
N THR A 301 5.15 -27.52 10.69
CA THR A 301 4.06 -27.97 9.81
C THR A 301 4.11 -27.27 8.47
N PHE A 302 4.37 -25.94 8.44
CA PHE A 302 4.49 -25.20 7.19
C PHE A 302 5.68 -25.62 6.33
N PHE A 303 6.80 -25.99 6.98
CA PHE A 303 8.07 -26.20 6.28
C PHE A 303 8.33 -27.66 5.92
N GLU A 304 7.68 -28.62 6.54
CA GLU A 304 7.87 -30.05 6.19
C GLU A 304 7.48 -30.34 4.74
N ASP A 305 6.38 -29.77 4.27
CA ASP A 305 5.84 -29.99 2.93
C ASP A 305 6.43 -29.05 1.85
N SER A 306 7.20 -28.03 2.25
CA SER A 306 7.71 -27.00 1.32
C SER A 306 9.13 -27.27 0.80
N LYS A 307 9.88 -28.19 1.40
CA LYS A 307 11.30 -28.45 1.10
C LYS A 307 11.57 -28.89 -0.33
N ASP A 308 10.59 -29.53 -0.97
CA ASP A 308 10.72 -30.03 -2.35
C ASP A 308 10.51 -28.92 -3.41
N ASN A 309 10.09 -27.71 -2.98
CA ASN A 309 9.95 -26.55 -3.86
C ASN A 309 10.76 -25.35 -3.29
N PRO A 310 12.01 -25.17 -3.71
CA PRO A 310 12.90 -24.14 -3.16
C PRO A 310 12.36 -22.72 -3.28
N GLU A 311 11.70 -22.36 -4.39
CA GLU A 311 11.14 -21.01 -4.57
C GLU A 311 10.04 -20.72 -3.55
N PHE A 312 9.10 -21.65 -3.41
CA PHE A 312 8.02 -21.54 -2.44
C PHE A 312 8.55 -21.57 -1.00
N PHE A 313 9.55 -22.41 -0.72
CA PHE A 313 10.21 -22.49 0.59
C PHE A 313 10.82 -21.13 1.00
N HIS A 314 11.57 -20.48 0.10
CA HIS A 314 12.21 -19.20 0.40
C HIS A 314 11.20 -18.08 0.58
N GLU A 315 10.16 -18.00 -0.26
CA GLU A 315 9.10 -17.02 -0.13
C GLU A 315 8.33 -17.20 1.19
N LEU A 316 7.96 -18.43 1.50
CA LEU A 316 7.28 -18.78 2.75
C LEU A 316 8.15 -18.43 3.97
N PHE A 317 9.45 -18.79 3.92
CA PHE A 317 10.40 -18.48 5.00
C PHE A 317 10.46 -16.96 5.24
N TYR A 318 10.70 -16.18 4.19
CA TYR A 318 10.82 -14.74 4.31
C TYR A 318 9.55 -14.10 4.89
N THR A 319 8.39 -14.46 4.32
CA THR A 319 7.10 -13.90 4.75
C THR A 319 6.79 -14.26 6.20
N LEU A 320 6.97 -15.53 6.58
CA LEU A 320 6.73 -15.96 7.96
C LEU A 320 7.75 -15.37 8.95
N TYR A 321 9.01 -15.27 8.55
CA TYR A 321 10.05 -14.67 9.39
C TYR A 321 9.74 -13.22 9.71
N GLN A 322 9.34 -12.42 8.70
CA GLN A 322 8.96 -11.02 8.90
C GLN A 322 7.71 -10.91 9.78
N TYR A 323 6.68 -11.70 9.52
CA TYR A 323 5.47 -11.73 10.33
C TYR A 323 5.76 -12.00 11.83
N LEU A 324 6.53 -13.03 12.11
CA LEU A 324 6.89 -13.40 13.49
C LEU A 324 7.81 -12.37 14.15
N LYS A 325 8.82 -11.86 13.42
CA LYS A 325 9.82 -10.92 13.94
C LYS A 325 9.21 -9.56 14.30
N THR A 326 8.26 -9.07 13.50
CA THR A 326 7.62 -7.76 13.70
C THR A 326 6.44 -7.81 14.69
N SER A 327 6.05 -8.98 15.13
CA SER A 327 4.96 -9.15 16.10
C SER A 327 5.29 -8.49 17.44
N ALA A 328 4.28 -7.89 18.08
CA ALA A 328 4.37 -7.40 19.45
C ALA A 328 4.47 -8.57 20.49
N SER A 329 4.14 -9.81 20.08
CA SER A 329 4.21 -11.00 20.92
C SER A 329 5.63 -11.52 21.03
N TYR A 330 6.16 -11.57 22.25
CA TYR A 330 7.46 -12.19 22.50
C TYR A 330 7.49 -13.67 22.10
N THR A 331 6.40 -14.41 22.33
CA THR A 331 6.28 -15.82 21.94
C THR A 331 6.45 -16.01 20.43
N LEU A 332 5.86 -15.12 19.62
CA LEU A 332 6.02 -15.16 18.17
C LEU A 332 7.44 -14.72 17.73
N GLN A 333 8.05 -13.75 18.40
CA GLN A 333 9.44 -13.38 18.15
C GLN A 333 10.40 -14.54 18.44
N GLN A 334 10.14 -15.36 19.48
CA GLN A 334 10.89 -16.60 19.72
C GLN A 334 10.69 -17.62 18.58
N GLY A 335 9.50 -17.65 17.98
CA GLY A 335 9.23 -18.41 16.76
C GLY A 335 10.11 -17.98 15.59
N ALA A 336 10.30 -16.67 15.38
CA ALA A 336 11.21 -16.15 14.36
C ALA A 336 12.65 -16.62 14.59
N ALA A 337 13.13 -16.58 15.84
CA ALA A 337 14.44 -17.06 16.20
C ALA A 337 14.59 -18.57 15.95
N TYR A 338 13.57 -19.37 16.30
CA TYR A 338 13.53 -20.80 16.01
C TYR A 338 13.59 -21.09 14.51
N LEU A 339 12.74 -20.40 13.73
CA LEU A 339 12.66 -20.52 12.27
C LEU A 339 14.04 -20.30 11.64
N ALA A 340 14.70 -19.20 12.00
CA ALA A 340 16.03 -18.87 11.48
C ALA A 340 17.09 -19.88 11.92
N ASN A 341 17.11 -20.29 13.17
CA ASN A 341 18.09 -21.25 13.68
C ASN A 341 17.95 -22.63 13.02
N LYS A 342 16.73 -23.12 12.85
CA LYS A 342 16.49 -24.44 12.27
C LYS A 342 16.70 -24.44 10.76
N TYR A 343 16.14 -23.50 10.05
CA TYR A 343 16.03 -23.53 8.58
C TYR A 343 17.09 -22.70 7.86
N ILE A 344 17.79 -21.77 8.52
CA ILE A 344 19.00 -21.13 7.95
C ILE A 344 20.25 -21.80 8.49
N ALA A 345 20.50 -21.70 9.79
CA ALA A 345 21.73 -22.20 10.37
C ALA A 345 21.81 -23.73 10.36
N GLY A 346 20.67 -24.42 10.48
CA GLY A 346 20.59 -25.88 10.49
C GLY A 346 20.52 -26.54 9.11
N MET A 347 20.22 -25.78 8.05
CA MET A 347 20.03 -26.27 6.66
C MET A 347 20.63 -25.31 5.64
N PRO A 348 21.95 -25.01 5.70
CA PRO A 348 22.57 -24.01 4.81
C PRO A 348 22.46 -24.39 3.33
N GLU A 349 22.36 -25.66 3.01
CA GLU A 349 22.23 -26.19 1.63
C GLU A 349 20.96 -25.69 0.92
N LEU A 350 19.90 -25.33 1.64
CA LEU A 350 18.68 -24.78 1.06
C LEU A 350 18.84 -23.34 0.56
N TRP A 351 19.93 -22.67 0.90
CA TRP A 351 20.18 -21.26 0.63
C TRP A 351 21.25 -21.00 -0.43
N GLU A 352 21.93 -22.02 -0.93
CA GLU A 352 23.02 -21.91 -1.92
C GLU A 352 22.54 -21.34 -3.28
N THR A 353 21.27 -21.49 -3.61
CA THR A 353 20.67 -21.06 -4.88
C THR A 353 19.90 -19.75 -4.79
N VAL A 354 19.89 -19.09 -3.62
CA VAL A 354 19.14 -17.84 -3.44
C VAL A 354 19.89 -16.69 -4.10
N THR A 355 19.21 -15.99 -4.99
CA THR A 355 19.73 -14.77 -5.62
C THR A 355 18.95 -13.56 -5.08
N PHE A 356 19.67 -12.62 -4.49
CA PHE A 356 19.11 -11.33 -4.12
C PHE A 356 19.24 -10.39 -5.31
N THR A 357 18.12 -9.85 -5.79
CA THR A 357 18.16 -8.85 -6.87
C THR A 357 17.77 -7.49 -6.34
N THR A 358 18.67 -6.54 -6.49
CA THR A 358 18.38 -5.11 -6.37
C THR A 358 17.72 -4.55 -7.64
N THR A 359 17.67 -5.33 -8.71
CA THR A 359 17.14 -4.95 -10.04
C THR A 359 16.27 -6.08 -10.59
N GLY A 360 15.00 -5.90 -10.61
CA GLY A 360 13.83 -6.51 -11.25
C GLY A 360 13.91 -7.72 -12.20
N GLU A 361 15.04 -8.39 -12.44
CA GLU A 361 15.14 -9.58 -13.28
C GLU A 361 15.34 -10.83 -12.43
N THR A 362 14.38 -11.75 -12.50
CA THR A 362 14.36 -12.99 -11.73
C THR A 362 14.87 -14.17 -12.55
N LYS A 363 15.95 -14.79 -12.07
CA LYS A 363 16.22 -16.22 -12.28
C LYS A 363 16.56 -16.83 -10.93
N GLY A 364 15.65 -17.66 -10.40
CA GLY A 364 15.79 -18.29 -9.08
C GLY A 364 14.89 -17.69 -8.01
N SER A 365 14.89 -18.26 -6.82
CA SER A 365 14.14 -17.75 -5.66
C SER A 365 14.60 -16.34 -5.30
N VAL A 366 13.67 -15.40 -5.25
CA VAL A 366 13.96 -13.98 -4.98
C VAL A 366 13.49 -13.65 -3.57
N ILE A 367 14.44 -13.40 -2.68
CA ILE A 367 14.13 -12.74 -1.40
C ILE A 367 14.25 -11.24 -1.61
N ARG A 368 13.16 -10.53 -1.42
CA ARG A 368 13.13 -9.07 -1.38
C ARG A 368 13.47 -8.65 0.05
N ALA A 369 14.67 -8.15 0.25
CA ALA A 369 15.09 -7.70 1.55
C ALA A 369 16.10 -6.56 1.42
N ASP A 370 16.30 -5.84 2.51
CA ASP A 370 17.37 -4.85 2.69
C ASP A 370 18.77 -5.51 2.79
N PHE A 371 18.94 -6.64 2.10
CA PHE A 371 20.16 -7.45 2.13
C PHE A 371 20.84 -7.40 0.76
N SER A 372 22.14 -7.21 0.79
CA SER A 372 22.95 -7.08 -0.42
C SER A 372 23.38 -8.44 -1.02
N SER A 373 23.33 -9.51 -0.23
CA SER A 373 23.71 -10.87 -0.63
C SER A 373 23.08 -11.93 0.26
N PRO A 374 23.10 -13.23 -0.14
CA PRO A 374 22.71 -14.35 0.72
C PRO A 374 23.49 -14.39 2.03
N GLU A 375 24.78 -14.14 1.99
CA GLU A 375 25.64 -14.12 3.18
C GLU A 375 25.21 -12.99 4.13
N ASP A 376 24.92 -11.80 3.63
CA ASP A 376 24.44 -10.66 4.43
C ASP A 376 23.11 -10.99 5.12
N PHE A 377 22.17 -11.61 4.42
CA PHE A 377 20.91 -12.10 5.00
C PHE A 377 21.15 -13.14 6.10
N ILE A 378 22.00 -14.15 5.84
CA ILE A 378 22.33 -15.20 6.81
C ILE A 378 22.99 -14.58 8.03
N ASP A 379 23.97 -13.70 7.86
CA ASP A 379 24.70 -13.06 8.96
C ASP A 379 23.80 -12.18 9.83
N GLN A 380 22.95 -11.35 9.23
CA GLN A 380 22.01 -10.52 9.97
C GLN A 380 20.95 -11.35 10.70
N THR A 381 20.46 -12.40 10.06
CA THR A 381 19.48 -13.30 10.67
C THR A 381 20.11 -14.11 11.79
N ALA A 382 21.32 -14.62 11.61
CA ALA A 382 22.07 -15.33 12.65
C ALA A 382 22.37 -14.42 13.85
N LEU A 383 22.69 -13.15 13.63
CA LEU A 383 22.86 -12.17 14.70
C LEU A 383 21.57 -11.96 15.49
N ALA A 384 20.45 -11.79 14.82
CA ALA A 384 19.13 -11.62 15.46
C ALA A 384 18.79 -12.85 16.31
N VAL A 385 18.97 -14.06 15.78
CA VAL A 385 18.79 -15.32 16.51
C VAL A 385 19.68 -15.37 17.75
N LEU A 386 20.96 -15.04 17.61
CA LEU A 386 21.90 -15.04 18.73
C LEU A 386 21.49 -14.07 19.83
N MET A 387 20.99 -12.90 19.48
CA MET A 387 20.50 -11.88 20.42
C MET A 387 19.29 -12.40 21.21
N PHE A 388 18.34 -13.04 20.56
CA PHE A 388 17.18 -13.65 21.22
C PHE A 388 17.55 -14.78 22.18
N TYR A 389 18.46 -15.69 21.79
CA TYR A 389 18.86 -16.81 22.65
C TYR A 389 19.72 -16.37 23.84
N ARG A 390 20.45 -15.26 23.74
CA ARG A 390 21.28 -14.76 24.84
C ARG A 390 20.51 -14.01 25.91
N ASN A 391 19.38 -13.41 25.56
CA ASN A 391 18.60 -12.58 26.48
C ASN A 391 17.11 -12.98 26.48
N PRO A 392 16.75 -14.24 26.76
CA PRO A 392 15.35 -14.64 26.83
C PRO A 392 14.66 -14.02 28.06
N LEU A 393 13.35 -13.79 27.97
CA LEU A 393 12.53 -13.37 29.11
C LEU A 393 12.61 -14.43 30.23
N ASP A 394 12.40 -13.97 31.46
CA ASP A 394 12.42 -14.79 32.69
C ASP A 394 13.73 -15.53 32.92
N ARG A 395 14.82 -15.07 32.32
CA ARG A 395 16.18 -15.61 32.57
C ARG A 395 17.08 -14.50 33.08
N PRO A 396 18.10 -14.83 33.87
CA PRO A 396 19.10 -13.87 34.33
C PRO A 396 19.74 -13.15 33.12
N VAL A 397 19.77 -11.84 33.16
CA VAL A 397 20.50 -11.03 32.17
C VAL A 397 22.02 -11.32 32.28
N ALA A 398 22.74 -11.16 31.16
CA ALA A 398 24.20 -11.29 31.18
C ALA A 398 24.82 -10.23 32.12
N ASP A 399 25.70 -10.70 33.04
CA ASP A 399 26.40 -9.79 33.95
C ASP A 399 27.55 -9.08 33.25
N LEU A 400 27.27 -7.91 32.68
CA LEU A 400 28.25 -7.14 31.96
C LEU A 400 29.19 -6.37 32.91
N GLU A 401 30.50 -6.45 32.67
CA GLU A 401 31.48 -5.56 33.28
C GLU A 401 31.60 -4.29 32.46
N LEU A 402 31.14 -3.19 32.99
CA LEU A 402 31.12 -1.86 32.39
C LEU A 402 32.13 -0.94 33.08
N ARG A 403 32.34 0.24 32.49
CA ARG A 403 33.14 1.30 33.11
C ARG A 403 32.30 2.56 33.25
N THR A 404 32.37 3.17 34.43
CA THR A 404 31.76 4.49 34.68
C THR A 404 32.58 5.59 33.93
N PRO A 405 32.02 6.79 33.72
CA PRO A 405 32.76 7.93 33.14
C PRO A 405 34.07 8.25 33.88
N LYS A 406 34.19 7.89 35.15
CA LYS A 406 35.41 8.02 35.98
C LYS A 406 36.31 6.79 35.88
N ASN A 407 36.13 5.94 34.86
CA ASN A 407 36.93 4.73 34.62
C ASN A 407 36.87 3.67 35.75
N LYS A 408 35.89 3.71 36.64
CA LYS A 408 35.69 2.73 37.70
C LYS A 408 34.91 1.54 37.11
N LYS A 409 35.36 0.29 37.45
CA LYS A 409 34.66 -0.90 37.08
C LYS A 409 33.30 -0.97 37.78
N PHE A 410 32.29 -1.43 37.03
CA PHE A 410 30.91 -1.56 37.46
C PHE A 410 30.33 -2.83 36.82
N ARG A 411 29.61 -3.62 37.57
CA ARG A 411 28.89 -4.80 37.09
C ARG A 411 27.39 -4.59 37.24
N ILE A 412 26.60 -5.08 36.28
CA ILE A 412 25.16 -4.96 36.33
C ILE A 412 24.59 -5.59 37.59
N TYR A 413 25.15 -6.72 38.02
CA TYR A 413 24.72 -7.41 39.25
C TYR A 413 25.11 -6.70 40.56
N ASP A 414 25.87 -5.62 40.50
CA ASP A 414 26.11 -4.76 41.66
C ASP A 414 24.91 -3.88 42.01
N VAL A 415 23.98 -3.70 41.09
CA VAL A 415 22.73 -2.93 41.29
C VAL A 415 21.80 -3.71 42.21
N LYS A 416 21.23 -3.04 43.21
CA LYS A 416 20.38 -3.63 44.25
C LYS A 416 18.97 -3.01 44.33
N SER A 417 18.42 -2.60 43.22
CA SER A 417 17.06 -2.16 43.11
C SER A 417 16.08 -3.31 42.79
N ARG A 418 14.80 -3.08 43.03
CA ARG A 418 13.75 -4.07 42.69
C ARG A 418 13.65 -4.25 41.17
N TYR A 419 13.75 -3.15 40.42
CA TYR A 419 13.80 -3.13 38.96
C TYR A 419 15.06 -2.43 38.48
N THR A 420 15.72 -2.96 37.46
CA THR A 420 16.88 -2.33 36.83
C THR A 420 16.57 -2.14 35.33
N VAL A 421 16.55 -0.89 34.89
CA VAL A 421 16.39 -0.54 33.48
C VAL A 421 17.76 -0.41 32.87
N LEU A 422 18.07 -1.22 31.86
CA LEU A 422 19.29 -1.10 31.04
C LEU A 422 18.96 -0.23 29.84
N TYR A 423 19.50 0.97 29.78
CA TYR A 423 19.26 1.92 28.72
C TYR A 423 20.51 2.08 27.85
N PHE A 424 20.47 1.49 26.66
CA PHE A 424 21.53 1.62 25.66
C PHE A 424 21.31 2.85 24.82
N TYR A 425 22.27 3.77 24.76
CA TYR A 425 22.13 5.05 24.06
C TYR A 425 23.38 5.45 23.30
N ASN A 426 23.17 6.32 22.30
CA ASN A 426 24.22 7.00 21.56
C ASN A 426 23.87 8.51 21.50
N THR A 427 24.88 9.38 21.55
CA THR A 427 24.72 10.84 21.49
C THR A 427 24.14 11.33 20.17
N ASP A 428 24.40 10.61 19.08
CA ASP A 428 23.93 10.96 17.72
C ASP A 428 22.49 10.49 17.45
N CYS A 429 21.90 9.73 18.35
CA CYS A 429 20.55 9.21 18.24
C CYS A 429 19.51 10.28 18.69
N ALA A 430 18.74 10.79 17.74
CA ALA A 430 17.69 11.79 18.04
C ALA A 430 16.59 11.26 18.97
N LEU A 431 16.16 9.99 18.79
CA LEU A 431 15.18 9.33 19.65
C LEU A 431 15.69 9.16 21.08
N CYS A 432 16.99 8.87 21.25
CA CYS A 432 17.57 8.69 22.58
C CYS A 432 17.43 9.96 23.45
N ARG A 433 17.44 11.16 22.85
CA ARG A 433 17.25 12.41 23.60
C ARG A 433 15.84 12.53 24.21
N GLY A 434 14.80 12.09 23.47
CA GLY A 434 13.43 12.03 24.01
C GLY A 434 13.32 11.01 25.13
N VAL A 435 13.74 9.77 24.87
CA VAL A 435 13.72 8.66 25.83
C VAL A 435 14.50 8.99 27.10
N THR A 436 15.64 9.70 27.02
CA THR A 436 16.42 10.14 28.19
C THR A 436 15.57 11.02 29.12
N LYS A 437 14.78 11.92 28.55
CA LYS A 437 13.90 12.80 29.33
C LYS A 437 12.79 11.99 30.03
N ASP A 438 12.14 11.11 29.29
CA ASP A 438 11.05 10.28 29.83
C ASP A 438 11.57 9.35 30.95
N LEU A 439 12.75 8.75 30.77
CA LEU A 439 13.39 7.94 31.80
C LEU A 439 13.79 8.76 33.03
N ALA A 440 14.22 10.01 32.87
CA ALA A 440 14.53 10.87 33.99
C ALA A 440 13.27 11.25 34.81
N GLU A 441 12.15 11.51 34.14
CA GLU A 441 10.85 11.74 34.77
C GLU A 441 10.36 10.49 35.52
N MET A 442 10.44 9.32 34.90
CA MET A 442 10.08 8.04 35.52
C MET A 442 10.97 7.73 36.75
N TYR A 443 12.27 8.01 36.68
CA TYR A 443 13.17 7.79 37.80
C TYR A 443 12.88 8.74 38.98
N ALA A 444 12.47 9.98 38.69
CA ALA A 444 12.05 10.92 39.72
C ALA A 444 10.77 10.50 40.45
N GLU A 445 9.88 9.78 39.76
CA GLU A 445 8.62 9.28 40.31
C GLU A 445 8.82 8.03 41.21
N TYR A 446 9.61 7.05 40.74
CA TYR A 446 9.72 5.73 41.39
C TYR A 446 10.85 5.62 42.42
N GLY A 447 11.83 6.51 42.38
CA GLY A 447 12.94 6.53 43.33
C GLY A 447 13.90 5.35 43.25
N ARG A 448 15.03 5.46 43.96
CA ARG A 448 16.16 4.54 43.82
C ARG A 448 15.95 3.14 44.40
N ASP A 449 15.10 2.99 45.41
CA ASP A 449 14.83 1.71 46.06
C ASP A 449 13.95 0.80 45.19
N GLU A 450 13.05 1.40 44.42
CA GLU A 450 12.17 0.67 43.49
C GLU A 450 12.83 0.41 42.16
N MET A 451 13.54 1.39 41.60
CA MET A 451 14.09 1.32 40.25
C MET A 451 15.46 1.98 40.16
N GLU A 452 16.39 1.38 39.47
CA GLU A 452 17.66 1.98 39.05
C GLU A 452 17.80 1.96 37.53
N ILE A 453 18.32 3.03 36.95
CA ILE A 453 18.58 3.12 35.50
C ILE A 453 20.08 3.06 35.26
N VAL A 454 20.52 2.05 34.55
CA VAL A 454 21.91 1.91 34.10
C VAL A 454 21.97 2.36 32.64
N ALA A 455 22.40 3.60 32.42
CA ALA A 455 22.58 4.15 31.09
C ALA A 455 23.93 3.70 30.49
N ILE A 456 23.90 2.96 29.39
CA ILE A 456 25.05 2.32 28.76
C ILE A 456 25.30 3.02 27.43
N TYR A 457 26.42 3.72 27.33
CA TYR A 457 26.85 4.38 26.10
C TYR A 457 27.39 3.35 25.10
N THR A 458 26.88 3.35 23.87
CA THR A 458 27.25 2.39 22.83
C THR A 458 28.13 3.01 21.72
N GLY A 459 28.49 4.31 21.84
CA GLY A 459 29.37 4.98 20.87
C GLY A 459 30.81 4.49 20.95
N ARG A 460 31.59 4.72 19.89
CA ARG A 460 33.00 4.33 19.78
C ARG A 460 33.96 5.44 20.23
N ASP A 461 33.48 6.63 20.38
CA ASP A 461 34.26 7.81 20.78
C ASP A 461 34.27 7.92 22.31
N ASN A 462 35.47 7.90 22.87
CA ASN A 462 35.72 8.11 24.30
C ASN A 462 35.72 9.61 24.69
N LYS A 463 34.78 10.41 24.13
CA LYS A 463 34.71 11.85 24.44
C LYS A 463 33.69 12.18 25.51
#